data_0a2eedbb8ebd1f13f2b598ab80a8e099
#
_entry.id   0a2eedbb8ebd1f13f2b598ab80a8e099
#
_cell.length_a   1.000
_cell.length_b   1.000
_cell.length_c   1.000
_cell.angle_alpha   90.00
_cell.angle_beta   90.00
_cell.angle_gamma   90.00
#
_symmetry.space_group_name_H-M   'P 1'
#
loop_
_entity.id
_entity.type
_entity.pdbx_description
1 polymer ?
#
loop_
_entity_poly.entity_id
_entity_poly.type
_entity_poly.pdbx_seq_one_letter_code
_entity_poly.pdbx_strand_id
1 'polypeptide(L)'
;MERIGHKYIDAESNRVVDVWFPRSNRAISRNCLAKKYGVLNDAFVTVPIGDLQAPPATVEDVYLRLHLLSECQVKPNEVNLQGLFSLLNNVAWTSAGPVLPERVEALRELIAEEVHTFSVPSIDKFPRMSDYVIPDGVRIADADRVRLGPHVASGTTVMHEGFINFNA
;
A
#
# COMPACT_ATOMS: atom_id res chain seq x y z
N MET A 1 4.14 -11.54 -18.57
CA MET A 1 3.00 -10.78 -18.00
C MET A 1 3.56 -9.71 -17.08
N GLU A 2 2.96 -8.55 -17.07
CA GLU A 2 3.41 -7.41 -16.26
C GLU A 2 2.21 -6.62 -15.73
N ARG A 3 2.43 -5.86 -14.65
CA ARG A 3 1.44 -4.99 -14.05
C ARG A 3 1.95 -3.55 -14.04
N ILE A 4 1.06 -2.63 -14.37
CA ILE A 4 1.32 -1.20 -14.32
C ILE A 4 0.84 -0.67 -12.96
N GLY A 5 1.73 0.00 -12.26
CA GLY A 5 1.44 0.62 -10.97
C GLY A 5 1.71 2.13 -10.99
N HIS A 6 1.15 2.79 -9.99
CA HIS A 6 1.45 4.18 -9.67
C HIS A 6 2.09 4.24 -8.29
N LYS A 7 3.28 4.82 -8.19
CA LYS A 7 4.03 4.92 -6.94
C LYS A 7 4.15 6.36 -6.46
N TYR A 8 4.10 6.52 -5.14
CA TYR A 8 4.53 7.74 -4.48
C TYR A 8 5.97 7.60 -3.99
N ILE A 9 6.71 8.70 -4.11
CA ILE A 9 8.13 8.78 -3.82
C ILE A 9 8.35 9.96 -2.89
N ASP A 10 9.08 9.76 -1.79
CA ASP A 10 9.46 10.87 -0.91
C ASP A 10 10.33 11.86 -1.70
N ALA A 11 9.88 13.10 -1.77
CA ALA A 11 10.52 14.10 -2.63
C ALA A 11 11.96 14.44 -2.19
N GLU A 12 12.26 14.30 -0.91
CA GLU A 12 13.58 14.65 -0.36
C GLU A 12 14.57 13.49 -0.46
N SER A 13 14.17 12.26 -0.13
CA SER A 13 15.07 11.10 -0.08
C SER A 13 15.00 10.20 -1.30
N ASN A 14 14.01 10.38 -2.18
CA ASN A 14 13.69 9.51 -3.32
C ASN A 14 13.33 8.06 -2.94
N ARG A 15 13.01 7.80 -1.67
CA ARG A 15 12.53 6.48 -1.26
C ARG A 15 11.10 6.27 -1.77
N VAL A 16 10.83 5.07 -2.26
CA VAL A 16 9.46 4.68 -2.67
C VAL A 16 8.64 4.45 -1.41
N VAL A 17 7.53 5.18 -1.30
CA VAL A 17 6.66 5.14 -0.12
C VAL A 17 5.62 4.05 -0.26
N ASP A 18 4.94 4.02 -1.40
CA ASP A 18 3.93 3.01 -1.71
C ASP A 18 3.82 2.77 -3.21
N VAL A 19 3.14 1.69 -3.58
CA VAL A 19 2.77 1.41 -4.98
C VAL A 19 1.34 0.85 -5.00
N TRP A 20 0.52 1.40 -5.88
CA TRP A 20 -0.81 0.88 -6.14
C TRP A 20 -0.89 0.31 -7.54
N PHE A 21 -1.40 -0.91 -7.66
CA PHE A 21 -1.61 -1.59 -8.94
C PHE A 21 -3.12 -1.68 -9.22
N PRO A 22 -3.68 -0.83 -10.12
CA PRO A 22 -5.10 -0.94 -10.48
C PRO A 22 -5.43 -2.32 -11.05
N ARG A 23 -6.61 -2.86 -10.67
CA ARG A 23 -7.05 -4.17 -11.22
C ARG A 23 -7.23 -4.15 -12.74
N SER A 24 -7.56 -2.99 -13.30
CA SER A 24 -7.70 -2.80 -14.74
C SER A 24 -6.37 -2.88 -15.51
N ASN A 25 -5.25 -2.86 -14.79
CA ASN A 25 -3.90 -2.82 -15.35
C ASN A 25 -3.68 -1.65 -16.33
N ARG A 26 -4.31 -0.52 -16.07
CA ARG A 26 -4.11 0.73 -16.83
C ARG A 26 -3.22 1.68 -16.04
N ALA A 27 -2.54 2.57 -16.75
CA ALA A 27 -1.77 3.65 -16.13
C ALA A 27 -2.72 4.73 -15.58
N ILE A 28 -3.02 4.64 -14.29
CA ILE A 28 -3.91 5.57 -13.59
C ILE A 28 -3.12 6.24 -12.48
N SER A 29 -3.00 7.57 -12.52
CA SER A 29 -2.35 8.32 -11.45
C SER A 29 -3.34 8.62 -10.32
N ARG A 30 -2.82 8.61 -9.10
CA ARG A 30 -3.51 9.09 -7.90
C ARG A 30 -3.09 10.52 -7.61
N ASN A 31 -3.87 11.21 -6.81
CA ASN A 31 -3.53 12.53 -6.31
C ASN A 31 -3.80 12.63 -4.80
N CYS A 32 -3.04 13.47 -4.12
CA CYS A 32 -3.22 13.74 -2.69
C CYS A 32 -2.58 15.09 -2.32
N LEU A 33 -2.92 15.60 -1.13
CA LEU A 33 -2.37 16.89 -0.67
C LEU A 33 -0.86 16.84 -0.49
N ALA A 34 -0.30 15.73 -0.01
CA ALA A 34 1.14 15.60 0.16
C ALA A 34 1.90 15.77 -1.18
N LYS A 35 1.32 15.28 -2.28
CA LYS A 35 1.86 15.52 -3.62
C LYS A 35 1.69 16.96 -4.03
N LYS A 36 0.50 17.53 -3.83
CA LYS A 36 0.20 18.93 -4.18
C LYS A 36 1.18 19.90 -3.53
N TYR A 37 1.55 19.66 -2.29
CA TYR A 37 2.47 20.51 -1.53
C TYR A 37 3.95 20.12 -1.65
N GLY A 38 4.28 19.20 -2.55
CA GLY A 38 5.66 18.88 -2.88
C GLY A 38 6.38 17.95 -1.88
N VAL A 39 5.65 17.35 -0.95
CA VAL A 39 6.21 16.35 -0.02
C VAL A 39 6.43 15.01 -0.73
N LEU A 40 5.59 14.70 -1.69
CA LEU A 40 5.69 13.51 -2.53
C LEU A 40 5.87 13.88 -4.00
N ASN A 41 6.67 13.09 -4.71
CA ASN A 41 6.63 12.94 -6.15
C ASN A 41 5.88 11.65 -6.51
N ASP A 42 5.62 11.43 -7.77
CA ASP A 42 4.98 10.21 -8.26
C ASP A 42 5.52 9.80 -9.63
N ALA A 43 5.32 8.54 -9.94
CA ALA A 43 5.67 7.98 -11.24
C ALA A 43 4.84 6.71 -11.51
N PHE A 44 4.68 6.38 -12.79
CA PHE A 44 4.25 5.04 -13.17
C PHE A 44 5.41 4.08 -13.10
N VAL A 45 5.11 2.83 -12.83
CA VAL A 45 6.07 1.72 -12.87
C VAL A 45 5.42 0.53 -13.54
N THR A 46 6.19 -0.19 -14.34
CA THR A 46 5.79 -1.47 -14.92
C THR A 46 6.63 -2.56 -14.28
N VAL A 47 5.96 -3.50 -13.60
CA VAL A 47 6.62 -4.57 -12.87
C VAL A 47 6.27 -5.90 -13.54
N PRO A 48 7.27 -6.68 -14.00
CA PRO A 48 7.01 -8.00 -14.53
C PRO A 48 6.57 -8.97 -13.43
N ILE A 49 5.60 -9.81 -13.73
CA ILE A 49 5.29 -10.97 -12.89
C ILE A 49 6.25 -12.07 -13.31
N GLY A 50 7.38 -12.14 -12.61
CA GLY A 50 8.43 -13.10 -12.90
C GLY A 50 8.35 -14.32 -11.97
N ASP A 51 9.51 -14.79 -11.52
CA ASP A 51 9.59 -15.89 -10.59
C ASP A 51 9.17 -15.47 -9.17
N LEU A 52 7.94 -15.81 -8.80
CA LEU A 52 7.38 -15.49 -7.49
C LEU A 52 8.00 -16.32 -6.36
N GLN A 53 8.77 -17.37 -6.67
CA GLN A 53 9.50 -18.15 -5.70
C GLN A 53 10.84 -17.53 -5.31
N ALA A 54 11.39 -16.66 -6.16
CA ALA A 54 12.58 -15.88 -5.81
C ALA A 54 12.22 -14.75 -4.83
N PRO A 55 13.13 -14.34 -3.94
CA PRO A 55 12.87 -13.21 -3.04
C PRO A 55 12.58 -11.92 -3.83
N PRO A 56 11.71 -11.04 -3.33
CA PRO A 56 11.48 -9.76 -3.98
C PRO A 56 12.74 -8.89 -3.93
N ALA A 57 12.97 -8.11 -4.98
CA ALA A 57 14.17 -7.29 -5.11
C ALA A 57 13.94 -5.79 -4.84
N THR A 58 12.70 -5.32 -4.96
CA THR A 58 12.35 -3.90 -4.85
C THR A 58 11.06 -3.70 -4.06
N VAL A 59 10.82 -2.46 -3.63
CA VAL A 59 9.55 -2.07 -3.00
C VAL A 59 8.39 -2.37 -3.94
N GLU A 60 8.55 -2.04 -5.23
CA GLU A 60 7.53 -2.24 -6.25
C GLU A 60 7.16 -3.72 -6.41
N ASP A 61 8.15 -4.60 -6.38
CA ASP A 61 7.93 -6.04 -6.46
C ASP A 61 7.20 -6.57 -5.21
N VAL A 62 7.57 -6.09 -4.02
CA VAL A 62 6.84 -6.44 -2.79
C VAL A 62 5.37 -6.04 -2.91
N TYR A 63 5.08 -4.81 -3.30
CA TYR A 63 3.71 -4.33 -3.44
C TYR A 63 2.91 -5.13 -4.48
N LEU A 64 3.56 -5.52 -5.59
CA LEU A 64 2.91 -6.39 -6.59
C LEU A 64 2.48 -7.71 -5.96
N ARG A 65 3.38 -8.37 -5.22
CA ARG A 65 3.08 -9.66 -4.55
C ARG A 65 1.97 -9.53 -3.53
N LEU A 66 1.96 -8.45 -2.75
CA LEU A 66 0.89 -8.18 -1.78
C LEU A 66 -0.47 -7.95 -2.48
N HIS A 67 -0.48 -7.25 -3.63
CA HIS A 67 -1.69 -7.09 -4.42
C HIS A 67 -2.19 -8.44 -4.97
N LEU A 68 -1.31 -9.25 -5.53
CA LEU A 68 -1.68 -10.58 -6.07
C LEU A 68 -2.31 -11.47 -4.99
N LEU A 69 -1.80 -11.44 -3.78
CA LEU A 69 -2.37 -12.16 -2.64
C LEU A 69 -3.76 -11.61 -2.30
N SER A 70 -3.89 -10.30 -2.11
CA SER A 70 -5.15 -9.66 -1.72
C SER A 70 -6.20 -9.70 -2.82
N GLU A 71 -5.80 -9.75 -4.09
CA GLU A 71 -6.69 -9.99 -5.23
C GLU A 71 -7.08 -11.46 -5.40
N CYS A 72 -6.59 -12.34 -4.53
CA CYS A 72 -6.81 -13.78 -4.58
C CYS A 72 -6.32 -14.45 -5.88
N GLN A 73 -5.31 -13.86 -6.52
CA GLN A 73 -4.68 -14.43 -7.73
C GLN A 73 -3.63 -15.49 -7.39
N VAL A 74 -3.09 -15.45 -6.19
CA VAL A 74 -2.16 -16.43 -5.64
C VAL A 74 -2.59 -16.78 -4.22
N LYS A 75 -2.20 -17.95 -3.75
CA LYS A 75 -2.52 -18.39 -2.38
C LYS A 75 -1.40 -18.03 -1.41
N PRO A 76 -1.69 -18.04 -0.10
CA PRO A 76 -0.65 -17.89 0.92
C PRO A 76 0.47 -18.91 0.71
N ASN A 77 1.69 -18.46 0.91
CA ASN A 77 2.92 -19.26 0.76
C ASN A 77 3.24 -19.71 -0.68
N GLU A 78 2.48 -19.26 -1.68
CA GLU A 78 2.83 -19.46 -3.08
C GLU A 78 3.78 -18.37 -3.62
N VAL A 79 4.01 -17.32 -2.84
CA VAL A 79 4.96 -16.26 -3.18
C VAL A 79 6.02 -16.13 -2.10
N ASN A 80 7.23 -15.87 -2.52
CA ASN A 80 8.34 -15.60 -1.60
C ASN A 80 8.26 -14.12 -1.17
N LEU A 81 8.22 -13.89 0.15
CA LEU A 81 8.21 -12.54 0.74
C LEU A 81 9.43 -12.31 1.64
N GLN A 82 10.46 -13.18 1.51
CA GLN A 82 11.66 -13.05 2.31
C GLN A 82 12.35 -11.71 2.08
N GLY A 83 12.70 -11.03 3.15
CA GLY A 83 13.41 -9.74 3.08
C GLY A 83 12.52 -8.52 2.89
N LEU A 84 11.18 -8.68 2.82
CA LEU A 84 10.28 -7.56 2.59
C LEU A 84 10.40 -6.45 3.64
N PHE A 85 10.65 -6.79 4.91
CA PHE A 85 10.79 -5.79 5.97
C PHE A 85 12.01 -4.87 5.78
N SER A 86 13.05 -5.37 5.12
CA SER A 86 14.22 -4.55 4.77
C SER A 86 13.97 -3.66 3.55
N LEU A 87 13.07 -4.06 2.66
CA LEU A 87 12.72 -3.30 1.46
C LEU A 87 11.67 -2.22 1.75
N LEU A 88 10.64 -2.54 2.53
CA LEU A 88 9.55 -1.63 2.83
C LEU A 88 9.97 -0.55 3.82
N ASN A 89 9.61 0.69 3.53
CA ASN A 89 9.75 1.79 4.47
C ASN A 89 8.62 1.76 5.50
N ASN A 90 8.89 2.28 6.70
CA ASN A 90 7.83 2.64 7.63
C ASN A 90 7.13 3.89 7.10
N VAL A 91 5.80 3.87 7.05
CA VAL A 91 4.98 4.90 6.42
C VAL A 91 3.91 5.37 7.38
N ALA A 92 3.72 6.69 7.47
CA ALA A 92 2.56 7.28 8.10
C ALA A 92 1.43 7.35 7.07
N TRP A 93 0.37 6.60 7.31
CA TRP A 93 -0.81 6.52 6.43
C TRP A 93 -1.79 7.62 6.82
N THR A 94 -1.63 8.79 6.23
CA THR A 94 -2.36 9.99 6.63
C THR A 94 -3.57 10.28 5.73
N SER A 95 -4.49 11.10 6.23
CA SER A 95 -5.62 11.60 5.43
C SER A 95 -5.20 12.48 4.25
N ALA A 96 -3.95 12.94 4.22
CA ALA A 96 -3.38 13.76 3.15
C ALA A 96 -2.48 12.96 2.19
N GLY A 97 -2.37 11.66 2.37
CA GLY A 97 -1.53 10.74 1.59
C GLY A 97 -0.49 10.01 2.44
N PRO A 98 0.16 9.00 1.85
CA PRO A 98 1.19 8.24 2.53
C PRO A 98 2.50 9.04 2.53
N VAL A 99 3.09 9.26 3.70
CA VAL A 99 4.37 9.97 3.82
C VAL A 99 5.29 9.25 4.80
N LEU A 100 6.59 9.49 4.69
CA LEU A 100 7.51 9.01 5.72
C LEU A 100 7.19 9.68 7.06
N PRO A 101 7.31 8.98 8.20
CA PRO A 101 6.96 9.54 9.51
C PRO A 101 7.63 10.88 9.81
N GLU A 102 8.88 11.06 9.38
CA GLU A 102 9.63 12.30 9.56
C GLU A 102 9.10 13.49 8.74
N ARG A 103 8.15 13.26 7.80
CA ARG A 103 7.51 14.33 7.02
C ARG A 103 6.16 14.77 7.58
N VAL A 104 5.63 14.06 8.56
CA VAL A 104 4.26 14.31 9.07
C VAL A 104 4.10 15.72 9.61
N GLU A 105 5.03 16.19 10.44
CA GLU A 105 4.90 17.52 11.04
C GLU A 105 5.01 18.65 10.00
N ALA A 106 5.93 18.53 9.04
CA ALA A 106 6.03 19.50 7.95
C ALA A 106 4.76 19.53 7.09
N LEU A 107 4.20 18.34 6.79
CA LEU A 107 2.95 18.23 6.04
C LEU A 107 1.78 18.84 6.81
N ARG A 108 1.66 18.57 8.10
CA ARG A 108 0.64 19.15 8.98
C ARG A 108 0.64 20.68 8.91
N GLU A 109 1.81 21.29 8.97
CA GLU A 109 1.96 22.75 8.89
C GLU A 109 1.58 23.29 7.51
N LEU A 110 2.01 22.61 6.44
CA LEU A 110 1.73 23.02 5.05
C LEU A 110 0.23 23.05 4.73
N ILE A 111 -0.55 22.13 5.27
CA ILE A 111 -1.96 21.96 4.93
C ILE A 111 -2.93 22.52 5.99
N ALA A 112 -2.41 23.07 7.08
CA ALA A 112 -3.21 23.46 8.26
C ALA A 112 -4.35 24.43 7.92
N GLU A 113 -4.15 25.35 6.98
CA GLU A 113 -5.17 26.32 6.58
C GLU A 113 -6.15 25.78 5.53
N GLU A 114 -5.78 24.68 4.84
CA GLU A 114 -6.61 24.13 3.74
C GLU A 114 -7.58 23.06 4.23
N VAL A 115 -7.26 22.32 5.28
CA VAL A 115 -8.08 21.18 5.75
C VAL A 115 -8.58 21.41 7.17
N HIS A 116 -9.83 21.01 7.42
CA HIS A 116 -10.44 21.09 8.74
C HIS A 116 -9.87 20.03 9.70
N THR A 117 -9.55 18.86 9.17
CA THR A 117 -9.00 17.75 9.95
C THR A 117 -7.85 17.11 9.21
N PHE A 118 -6.81 16.80 9.95
CA PHE A 118 -5.69 16.00 9.50
C PHE A 118 -5.53 14.84 10.47
N SER A 119 -5.51 13.62 9.98
CA SER A 119 -5.40 12.44 10.81
C SER A 119 -4.31 11.49 10.31
N VAL A 120 -3.71 10.76 11.25
CA VAL A 120 -2.73 9.71 10.99
C VAL A 120 -3.27 8.41 11.60
N PRO A 121 -4.15 7.68 10.89
CA PRO A 121 -4.74 6.44 11.41
C PRO A 121 -3.72 5.38 11.79
N SER A 122 -2.59 5.29 11.05
CA SER A 122 -1.58 4.29 11.34
C SER A 122 -0.19 4.72 10.89
N ILE A 123 0.81 4.11 11.51
CA ILE A 123 2.23 4.19 11.12
C ILE A 123 2.69 2.74 11.04
N ASP A 124 2.94 2.26 9.83
CA ASP A 124 3.24 0.84 9.59
C ASP A 124 3.94 0.68 8.24
N LYS A 125 4.62 -0.43 8.05
CA LYS A 125 5.20 -0.77 6.75
C LYS A 125 4.15 -1.18 5.73
N PHE A 126 2.95 -1.55 6.17
CA PHE A 126 1.85 -2.00 5.33
C PHE A 126 0.67 -1.03 5.38
N PRO A 127 0.07 -0.71 4.21
CA PRO A 127 -1.22 -0.03 4.20
C PRO A 127 -2.35 -0.98 4.62
N ARG A 128 -3.53 -0.41 4.89
CA ARG A 128 -4.75 -1.18 5.02
C ARG A 128 -5.09 -1.80 3.66
N MET A 129 -5.49 -3.07 3.67
CA MET A 129 -5.86 -3.76 2.42
C MET A 129 -6.96 -3.02 1.66
N SER A 130 -8.01 -2.59 2.35
CA SER A 130 -9.18 -1.99 1.73
C SER A 130 -8.93 -0.64 1.03
N ASP A 131 -7.81 0.02 1.31
CA ASP A 131 -7.41 1.24 0.60
C ASP A 131 -6.77 0.93 -0.76
N TYR A 132 -6.44 -0.32 -1.04
CA TYR A 132 -5.75 -0.76 -2.26
C TYR A 132 -6.51 -1.83 -3.02
N VAL A 133 -7.07 -2.80 -2.31
CA VAL A 133 -7.79 -3.94 -2.88
C VAL A 133 -9.02 -4.22 -2.04
N ILE A 134 -10.15 -4.40 -2.71
CA ILE A 134 -11.38 -4.89 -2.06
C ILE A 134 -11.68 -6.28 -2.63
N PRO A 135 -11.46 -7.36 -1.86
CA PRO A 135 -11.83 -8.70 -2.30
C PRO A 135 -13.34 -8.86 -2.43
N ASP A 136 -13.76 -9.71 -3.36
CA ASP A 136 -15.19 -9.95 -3.59
C ASP A 136 -15.82 -10.72 -2.42
N GLY A 137 -17.03 -10.32 -2.02
CA GLY A 137 -17.84 -11.08 -1.06
C GLY A 137 -17.31 -11.10 0.37
N VAL A 138 -16.48 -10.16 0.78
CA VAL A 138 -15.96 -10.07 2.15
C VAL A 138 -16.60 -8.92 2.93
N ARG A 139 -16.61 -9.05 4.25
CA ARG A 139 -16.96 -7.98 5.17
C ARG A 139 -15.83 -7.75 6.15
N ILE A 140 -15.44 -6.49 6.32
CA ILE A 140 -14.36 -6.07 7.22
C ILE A 140 -14.91 -4.93 8.07
N ALA A 141 -15.07 -5.18 9.37
CA ALA A 141 -15.68 -4.21 10.28
C ALA A 141 -14.72 -3.07 10.65
N ASP A 142 -13.43 -3.37 10.73
CA ASP A 142 -12.38 -2.40 11.04
C ASP A 142 -11.21 -2.59 10.07
N ALA A 143 -11.06 -1.64 9.15
CA ALA A 143 -10.05 -1.70 8.10
C ALA A 143 -8.61 -1.72 8.64
N ASP A 144 -8.37 -1.14 9.82
CA ASP A 144 -7.04 -1.12 10.45
C ASP A 144 -6.57 -2.50 10.92
N ARG A 145 -7.48 -3.48 10.95
CA ARG A 145 -7.18 -4.85 11.37
C ARG A 145 -6.71 -5.75 10.24
N VAL A 146 -6.75 -5.28 8.99
CA VAL A 146 -6.39 -6.09 7.82
C VAL A 146 -5.35 -5.36 6.99
N ARG A 147 -4.12 -5.86 7.02
CA ARG A 147 -3.02 -5.35 6.19
C ARG A 147 -3.19 -5.77 4.74
N LEU A 148 -2.63 -5.01 3.80
CA LEU A 148 -2.49 -5.46 2.42
C LEU A 148 -1.60 -6.72 2.38
N GLY A 149 -2.04 -7.77 1.69
CA GLY A 149 -1.27 -8.99 1.51
C GLY A 149 -1.89 -10.30 1.98
N PRO A 150 -3.04 -10.35 2.67
CA PRO A 150 -3.73 -11.61 2.93
C PRO A 150 -4.58 -12.01 1.73
N HIS A 151 -4.81 -13.32 1.60
CA HIS A 151 -5.75 -13.92 0.67
C HIS A 151 -7.09 -14.09 1.39
N VAL A 152 -7.96 -13.11 1.29
CA VAL A 152 -9.27 -13.13 1.97
C VAL A 152 -10.32 -13.67 1.00
N ALA A 153 -10.72 -14.92 1.19
CA ALA A 153 -11.67 -15.59 0.33
C ALA A 153 -13.09 -15.03 0.48
N SER A 154 -13.88 -15.12 -0.60
CA SER A 154 -15.28 -14.73 -0.59
C SER A 154 -16.06 -15.43 0.52
N GLY A 155 -16.94 -14.71 1.19
CA GLY A 155 -17.70 -15.19 2.34
C GLY A 155 -17.04 -14.93 3.70
N THR A 156 -15.82 -14.43 3.73
CA THR A 156 -15.13 -14.11 4.97
C THR A 156 -15.72 -12.85 5.62
N THR A 157 -15.90 -12.91 6.93
CA THR A 157 -16.20 -11.73 7.76
C THR A 157 -15.10 -11.53 8.78
N VAL A 158 -14.51 -10.35 8.81
CA VAL A 158 -13.55 -9.93 9.83
C VAL A 158 -14.27 -8.99 10.77
N MET A 159 -14.52 -9.42 12.00
CA MET A 159 -15.17 -8.62 13.03
C MET A 159 -14.20 -7.60 13.64
N HIS A 160 -14.70 -6.68 14.48
CA HIS A 160 -13.90 -5.57 15.02
C HIS A 160 -12.62 -5.99 15.72
N GLU A 161 -12.63 -7.13 16.41
CA GLU A 161 -11.44 -7.66 17.10
C GLU A 161 -10.67 -8.66 16.27
N GLY A 162 -11.12 -8.93 15.03
CA GLY A 162 -10.43 -9.81 14.10
C GLY A 162 -9.20 -9.11 13.50
N PHE A 163 -8.14 -9.88 13.28
CA PHE A 163 -6.91 -9.39 12.68
C PHE A 163 -6.39 -10.38 11.63
N ILE A 164 -6.00 -9.87 10.47
CA ILE A 164 -5.38 -10.68 9.42
C ILE A 164 -4.09 -9.99 8.95
N ASN A 165 -2.99 -10.74 9.00
CA ASN A 165 -1.70 -10.28 8.54
C ASN A 165 -1.46 -10.63 7.04
N PHE A 166 -0.40 -10.10 6.46
CA PHE A 166 0.00 -10.47 5.10
C PHE A 166 0.35 -11.98 5.03
N ASN A 167 0.18 -12.55 3.84
CA ASN A 167 0.46 -13.96 3.55
C ASN A 167 -0.39 -14.95 4.39
N ALA A 168 -1.52 -14.48 4.90
CA ALA A 168 -2.48 -15.32 5.59
C ALA A 168 -3.52 -15.88 4.60
#